data_b204fbd31a6d3288d7a023ff23950935
#
_entry.id   b204fbd31a6d3288d7a023ff23950935
#
_cell.length_a   1.000
_cell.length_b   1.000
_cell.length_c   1.000
_cell.angle_alpha   90.00
_cell.angle_beta   90.00
_cell.angle_gamma   90.00
#
_symmetry.space_group_name_H-M   'P 1'
#
loop_
_entity.id
_entity.type
_entity.pdbx_description
1 polymer ?
#
loop_
_entity_poly.entity_id
_entity_poly.type
_entity_poly.pdbx_seq_one_letter_code
_entity_poly.pdbx_strand_id
1 'polypeptide(L)'
;VSEYRPGDRVVVTGFDQGQNTWGGMAGYIRVPARWAVRLPDNLSTRDAMLYGTAGLTAAQCVEALAARGVTPESGEVVVTGASGGVGSLAVGILAKLGYNVAAVSGKPEAGELLKRLGARTLLTRADVVDESTKPLLTARFAGAVDTVGGKTLGTVLRSLQRAGVCAACGLVGGG
;
A
#
# COMPACT_ATOMS: atom_id res chain seq x y z
N VAL A 1 -17.03 -12.37 28.29
CA VAL A 1 -16.65 -11.12 28.96
C VAL A 1 -15.77 -10.37 27.96
N SER A 2 -16.12 -9.14 27.62
CA SER A 2 -15.33 -8.30 26.70
C SER A 2 -14.07 -7.85 27.43
N GLU A 3 -12.92 -7.90 26.76
CA GLU A 3 -11.65 -7.32 27.24
C GLU A 3 -11.63 -5.79 27.19
N TYR A 4 -12.68 -5.16 26.59
CA TYR A 4 -12.83 -3.71 26.42
C TYR A 4 -13.79 -3.13 27.45
N ARG A 5 -13.53 -1.88 27.86
CA ARG A 5 -14.33 -1.10 28.79
C ARG A 5 -14.83 0.18 28.13
N PRO A 6 -15.94 0.77 28.59
CA PRO A 6 -16.34 2.11 28.18
C PRO A 6 -15.19 3.11 28.34
N GLY A 7 -14.93 3.90 27.28
CA GLY A 7 -13.81 4.84 27.22
C GLY A 7 -12.55 4.32 26.57
N ASP A 8 -12.43 3.01 26.34
CA ASP A 8 -11.30 2.47 25.58
C ASP A 8 -11.32 2.99 24.14
N ARG A 9 -10.17 3.48 23.66
CA ARG A 9 -10.00 3.90 22.28
C ARG A 9 -9.62 2.70 21.43
N VAL A 10 -10.46 2.43 20.42
CA VAL A 10 -10.29 1.26 19.53
C VAL A 10 -10.46 1.65 18.09
N VAL A 11 -9.89 0.86 17.19
CA VAL A 11 -10.13 0.91 15.76
C VAL A 11 -10.64 -0.45 15.28
N VAL A 12 -11.53 -0.43 14.31
CA VAL A 12 -11.99 -1.60 13.58
C VAL A 12 -11.79 -1.34 12.10
N THR A 13 -11.11 -2.26 11.42
CA THR A 13 -10.90 -2.18 9.96
C THR A 13 -10.90 -3.57 9.35
N GLY A 14 -11.41 -3.70 8.13
CA GLY A 14 -11.53 -5.00 7.45
C GLY A 14 -12.73 -5.82 7.94
N PHE A 15 -12.55 -7.14 7.93
CA PHE A 15 -13.62 -8.12 8.18
C PHE A 15 -14.82 -7.90 7.25
N ASP A 16 -16.03 -8.17 7.73
CA ASP A 16 -17.27 -7.98 6.96
C ASP A 16 -17.91 -6.59 7.13
N GLN A 17 -17.21 -5.67 7.81
CA GLN A 17 -17.74 -4.34 8.12
C GLN A 17 -18.02 -3.53 6.86
N GLY A 18 -19.27 -3.13 6.69
CA GLY A 18 -19.72 -2.37 5.51
C GLY A 18 -19.95 -3.21 4.25
N GLN A 19 -19.80 -4.54 4.33
CA GLN A 19 -20.11 -5.47 3.24
C GLN A 19 -21.31 -6.36 3.63
N ASN A 20 -21.10 -7.31 4.53
CA ASN A 20 -22.18 -8.21 5.01
C ASN A 20 -22.74 -7.78 6.38
N THR A 21 -22.15 -6.78 7.00
CA THR A 21 -22.61 -6.17 8.25
C THR A 21 -22.69 -4.66 8.11
N TRP A 22 -23.29 -4.01 9.11
CA TRP A 22 -23.37 -2.54 9.15
C TRP A 22 -21.97 -1.91 9.11
N GLY A 23 -21.83 -0.84 8.33
CA GLY A 23 -20.58 -0.09 8.17
C GLY A 23 -20.34 0.92 9.29
N GLY A 24 -19.17 1.57 9.24
CA GLY A 24 -18.73 2.56 10.23
C GLY A 24 -19.21 4.00 10.00
N MET A 25 -20.00 4.27 8.94
CA MET A 25 -20.55 5.61 8.67
C MET A 25 -21.77 5.90 9.57
N ALA A 26 -21.56 5.84 10.87
CA ALA A 26 -22.59 6.00 11.89
C ALA A 26 -22.00 6.51 13.20
N GLY A 27 -22.85 7.09 14.08
CA GLY A 27 -22.44 7.51 15.43
C GLY A 27 -22.11 6.33 16.35
N TYR A 28 -22.71 5.17 16.10
CA TYR A 28 -22.51 3.93 16.85
C TYR A 28 -22.49 2.74 15.91
N ILE A 29 -21.63 1.78 16.20
CA ILE A 29 -21.59 0.49 15.49
C ILE A 29 -21.57 -0.66 16.50
N ARG A 30 -22.07 -1.82 16.11
CA ARG A 30 -21.96 -3.05 16.88
C ARG A 30 -21.09 -4.02 16.09
N VAL A 31 -19.99 -4.44 16.69
CA VAL A 31 -19.05 -5.39 16.08
C VAL A 31 -18.64 -6.46 17.09
N PRO A 32 -18.21 -7.64 16.65
CA PRO A 32 -17.55 -8.61 17.52
C PRO A 32 -16.30 -8.00 18.19
N ALA A 33 -16.11 -8.21 19.49
CA ALA A 33 -14.98 -7.65 20.24
C ALA A 33 -13.62 -8.01 19.61
N ARG A 34 -13.49 -9.21 19.01
CA ARG A 34 -12.27 -9.67 18.33
C ARG A 34 -11.88 -8.85 17.08
N TRP A 35 -12.77 -8.00 16.56
CA TRP A 35 -12.48 -7.10 15.44
C TRP A 35 -11.87 -5.77 15.91
N ALA A 36 -12.04 -5.43 17.18
CA ALA A 36 -11.50 -4.21 17.73
C ALA A 36 -10.02 -4.38 18.07
N VAL A 37 -9.24 -3.35 17.82
CA VAL A 37 -7.83 -3.25 18.19
C VAL A 37 -7.66 -1.99 19.03
N ARG A 38 -7.00 -2.09 20.18
CA ARG A 38 -6.69 -0.91 21.01
C ARG A 38 -5.78 0.04 20.25
N LEU A 39 -6.12 1.31 20.28
CA LEU A 39 -5.21 2.34 19.78
C LEU A 39 -4.08 2.57 20.79
N PRO A 40 -2.85 2.74 20.34
CA PRO A 40 -1.76 3.20 21.19
C PRO A 40 -2.02 4.63 21.67
N ASP A 41 -1.44 5.00 22.82
CA ASP A 41 -1.71 6.29 23.46
C ASP A 41 -1.31 7.51 22.61
N ASN A 42 -0.29 7.36 21.79
CA ASN A 42 0.21 8.38 20.88
C ASN A 42 -0.56 8.51 19.56
N LEU A 43 -1.60 7.71 19.32
CA LEU A 43 -2.41 7.76 18.10
C LEU A 43 -3.84 8.21 18.43
N SER A 44 -4.30 9.32 17.86
CA SER A 44 -5.68 9.77 18.01
C SER A 44 -6.64 8.90 17.19
N THR A 45 -7.92 8.85 17.58
CA THR A 45 -8.97 8.17 16.80
C THR A 45 -9.11 8.77 15.40
N ARG A 46 -8.92 10.09 15.27
CA ARG A 46 -8.92 10.78 13.98
C ARG A 46 -7.78 10.31 13.09
N ASP A 47 -6.56 10.26 13.63
CA ASP A 47 -5.39 9.84 12.84
C ASP A 47 -5.50 8.36 12.45
N ALA A 48 -6.01 7.51 13.32
CA ALA A 48 -6.31 6.12 12.98
C ALA A 48 -7.26 6.00 11.79
N MET A 49 -8.26 6.88 11.70
CA MET A 49 -9.20 6.91 10.57
C MET A 49 -8.59 7.47 9.29
N LEU A 50 -7.57 8.37 9.39
CA LEU A 50 -6.82 8.84 8.21
C LEU A 50 -6.02 7.71 7.55
N TYR A 51 -5.46 6.81 8.34
CA TYR A 51 -4.79 5.62 7.80
C TYR A 51 -5.80 4.60 7.28
N GLY A 52 -6.79 4.25 8.07
CA GLY A 52 -7.88 3.35 7.71
C GLY A 52 -7.40 2.04 7.07
N THR A 53 -8.22 1.48 6.20
CA THR A 53 -7.90 0.25 5.43
C THR A 53 -6.70 0.47 4.50
N ALA A 54 -6.56 1.67 3.92
CA ALA A 54 -5.44 1.95 3.03
C ALA A 54 -4.09 1.89 3.75
N GLY A 55 -4.01 2.40 4.97
CA GLY A 55 -2.81 2.33 5.81
C GLY A 55 -2.46 0.92 6.23
N LEU A 56 -3.46 0.13 6.63
CA LEU A 56 -3.28 -1.29 6.94
C LEU A 56 -2.73 -2.04 5.72
N THR A 57 -3.35 -1.87 4.56
CA THR A 57 -2.92 -2.53 3.31
C THR A 57 -1.50 -2.12 2.92
N ALA A 58 -1.18 -0.83 2.98
CA ALA A 58 0.17 -0.35 2.68
C ALA A 58 1.23 -0.96 3.64
N ALA A 59 0.93 -0.99 4.95
CA ALA A 59 1.82 -1.60 5.94
C ALA A 59 2.04 -3.09 5.68
N GLN A 60 0.97 -3.85 5.41
CA GLN A 60 1.05 -5.27 5.07
C GLN A 60 1.88 -5.53 3.79
N CYS A 61 1.72 -4.69 2.76
CA CYS A 61 2.54 -4.78 1.55
C CYS A 61 4.02 -4.58 1.86
N VAL A 62 4.37 -3.55 2.62
CA VAL A 62 5.76 -3.26 2.99
C VAL A 62 6.34 -4.37 3.86
N GLU A 63 5.59 -4.85 4.84
CA GLU A 63 5.98 -5.99 5.68
C GLU A 63 6.23 -7.24 4.83
N ALA A 64 5.36 -7.53 3.87
CA ALA A 64 5.52 -8.66 2.96
C ALA A 64 6.80 -8.58 2.12
N LEU A 65 7.21 -7.39 1.68
CA LEU A 65 8.49 -7.19 1.00
C LEU A 65 9.66 -7.49 1.96
N ALA A 66 9.65 -6.87 3.14
CA ALA A 66 10.72 -7.03 4.13
C ALA A 66 10.86 -8.48 4.61
N ALA A 67 9.75 -9.15 4.91
CA ALA A 67 9.74 -10.55 5.35
C ALA A 67 10.28 -11.53 4.30
N ARG A 68 10.34 -11.12 3.03
CA ARG A 68 10.91 -11.91 1.92
C ARG A 68 12.29 -11.42 1.49
N GLY A 69 12.94 -10.61 2.31
CA GLY A 69 14.34 -10.22 2.15
C GLY A 69 14.56 -8.99 1.25
N VAL A 70 13.53 -8.24 0.88
CA VAL A 70 13.74 -6.94 0.23
C VAL A 70 14.12 -5.92 1.30
N THR A 71 15.33 -5.39 1.22
CA THR A 71 15.89 -4.39 2.14
C THR A 71 16.15 -3.07 1.42
N PRO A 72 16.44 -1.97 2.12
CA PRO A 72 16.80 -0.70 1.49
C PRO A 72 17.98 -0.80 0.52
N GLU A 73 18.90 -1.75 0.74
CA GLU A 73 20.11 -1.98 -0.08
C GLU A 73 19.82 -2.87 -1.31
N SER A 74 18.65 -3.52 -1.36
CA SER A 74 18.30 -4.43 -2.46
C SER A 74 18.15 -3.73 -3.81
N GLY A 75 17.84 -2.41 -3.80
CA GLY A 75 17.64 -1.62 -5.00
C GLY A 75 16.34 -0.81 -5.00
N GLU A 76 15.86 -0.45 -6.18
CA GLU A 76 14.66 0.38 -6.33
C GLU A 76 13.39 -0.44 -6.08
N VAL A 77 12.48 0.10 -5.27
CA VAL A 77 11.13 -0.47 -5.05
C VAL A 77 10.11 0.40 -5.77
N VAL A 78 9.32 -0.20 -6.67
CA VAL A 78 8.29 0.53 -7.41
C VAL A 78 6.95 0.46 -6.69
N VAL A 79 6.23 1.60 -6.65
CA VAL A 79 4.87 1.69 -6.15
C VAL A 79 3.96 2.16 -7.29
N THR A 80 3.07 1.30 -7.75
CA THR A 80 2.08 1.68 -8.78
C THR A 80 0.85 2.30 -8.15
N GLY A 81 0.14 3.17 -8.89
CA GLY A 81 -0.98 3.90 -8.33
C GLY A 81 -0.59 4.76 -7.11
N ALA A 82 0.63 5.29 -7.13
CA ALA A 82 1.27 5.95 -5.99
C ALA A 82 0.52 7.18 -5.46
N SER A 83 -0.32 7.83 -6.27
CA SER A 83 -1.15 8.96 -5.84
C SER A 83 -2.48 8.55 -5.19
N GLY A 84 -2.79 7.26 -5.11
CA GLY A 84 -3.96 6.73 -4.41
C GLY A 84 -3.74 6.56 -2.90
N GLY A 85 -4.79 6.16 -2.18
CA GLY A 85 -4.73 5.99 -0.71
C GLY A 85 -3.65 5.00 -0.27
N VAL A 86 -3.66 3.77 -0.79
CA VAL A 86 -2.65 2.75 -0.46
C VAL A 86 -1.27 3.14 -0.98
N GLY A 87 -1.20 3.58 -2.27
CA GLY A 87 0.07 3.89 -2.90
C GLY A 87 0.83 5.02 -2.20
N SER A 88 0.16 6.12 -1.85
CA SER A 88 0.80 7.25 -1.18
C SER A 88 1.34 6.90 0.21
N LEU A 89 0.58 6.09 0.97
CA LEU A 89 1.02 5.59 2.27
C LEU A 89 2.19 4.59 2.12
N ALA A 90 2.14 3.71 1.11
CA ALA A 90 3.26 2.80 0.83
C ALA A 90 4.55 3.56 0.48
N VAL A 91 4.45 4.61 -0.36
CA VAL A 91 5.60 5.50 -0.66
C VAL A 91 6.18 6.09 0.63
N GLY A 92 5.33 6.66 1.48
CA GLY A 92 5.77 7.29 2.73
C GLY A 92 6.40 6.31 3.70
N ILE A 93 5.82 5.12 3.87
CA ILE A 93 6.35 4.08 4.76
C ILE A 93 7.70 3.57 4.25
N LEU A 94 7.79 3.19 2.96
CA LEU A 94 9.03 2.71 2.34
C LEU A 94 10.14 3.76 2.44
N ALA A 95 9.85 5.01 2.11
CA ALA A 95 10.83 6.10 2.17
C ALA A 95 11.33 6.34 3.61
N LYS A 96 10.43 6.30 4.60
CA LYS A 96 10.79 6.45 6.02
C LYS A 96 11.66 5.29 6.52
N LEU A 97 11.49 4.09 5.96
CA LEU A 97 12.30 2.91 6.24
C LEU A 97 13.62 2.89 5.44
N GLY A 98 13.91 3.91 4.64
CA GLY A 98 15.17 4.05 3.91
C GLY A 98 15.21 3.43 2.51
N TYR A 99 14.10 2.88 2.02
CA TYR A 99 14.05 2.31 0.67
C TYR A 99 14.17 3.37 -0.42
N ASN A 100 14.76 2.99 -1.56
CA ASN A 100 14.76 3.80 -2.77
C ASN A 100 13.44 3.58 -3.52
N VAL A 101 12.55 4.58 -3.51
CA VAL A 101 11.18 4.44 -4.00
C VAL A 101 10.99 5.11 -5.37
N ALA A 102 10.53 4.32 -6.35
CA ALA A 102 9.99 4.81 -7.61
C ALA A 102 8.45 4.85 -7.53
N ALA A 103 7.87 6.04 -7.63
CA ALA A 103 6.44 6.25 -7.56
C ALA A 103 5.83 6.42 -8.96
N VAL A 104 4.88 5.55 -9.31
CA VAL A 104 4.17 5.60 -10.59
C VAL A 104 2.82 6.28 -10.41
N SER A 105 2.60 7.38 -11.12
CA SER A 105 1.32 8.09 -11.15
C SER A 105 0.93 8.52 -12.55
N GLY A 106 -0.37 8.42 -12.85
CA GLY A 106 -0.95 9.03 -14.04
C GLY A 106 -1.42 10.48 -13.83
N LYS A 107 -1.12 11.06 -12.67
CA LYS A 107 -1.53 12.42 -12.27
C LYS A 107 -0.28 13.28 -12.11
N PRO A 108 0.06 14.14 -13.09
CA PRO A 108 1.24 15.01 -13.01
C PRO A 108 1.23 15.90 -11.76
N GLU A 109 0.05 16.39 -11.35
CA GLU A 109 -0.14 17.22 -10.17
C GLU A 109 0.21 16.55 -8.84
N ALA A 110 0.27 15.21 -8.81
CA ALA A 110 0.67 14.47 -7.63
C ALA A 110 2.20 14.42 -7.41
N GLY A 111 2.99 14.87 -8.39
CA GLY A 111 4.45 14.75 -8.34
C GLY A 111 5.07 15.40 -7.11
N GLU A 112 4.65 16.62 -6.76
CA GLU A 112 5.16 17.32 -5.57
C GLU A 112 4.79 16.62 -4.26
N LEU A 113 3.58 16.06 -4.17
CA LEU A 113 3.18 15.26 -3.01
C LEU A 113 4.05 14.02 -2.88
N LEU A 114 4.25 13.29 -3.97
CA LEU A 114 5.04 12.05 -3.97
C LEU A 114 6.51 12.30 -3.59
N LYS A 115 7.10 13.39 -4.07
CA LYS A 115 8.44 13.82 -3.64
C LYS A 115 8.49 14.13 -2.16
N ARG A 116 7.51 14.88 -1.62
CA ARG A 116 7.43 15.18 -0.18
C ARG A 116 7.26 13.91 0.67
N LEU A 117 6.59 12.90 0.14
CA LEU A 117 6.48 11.59 0.78
C LEU A 117 7.77 10.76 0.70
N GLY A 118 8.76 11.21 -0.07
CA GLY A 118 10.08 10.61 -0.16
C GLY A 118 10.32 9.76 -1.41
N ALA A 119 9.47 9.82 -2.43
CA ALA A 119 9.77 9.19 -3.71
C ALA A 119 11.02 9.84 -4.33
N ARG A 120 12.00 9.01 -4.70
CA ARG A 120 13.22 9.45 -5.39
C ARG A 120 13.04 9.54 -6.89
N THR A 121 12.28 8.62 -7.46
CA THR A 121 11.97 8.55 -8.89
C THR A 121 10.47 8.73 -9.09
N LEU A 122 10.08 9.59 -10.04
CA LEU A 122 8.72 9.70 -10.50
C LEU A 122 8.60 9.06 -11.88
N LEU A 123 7.64 8.16 -12.03
CA LEU A 123 7.35 7.45 -13.26
C LEU A 123 5.91 7.74 -13.69
N THR A 124 5.71 7.76 -14.99
CA THR A 124 4.37 7.81 -15.61
C THR A 124 3.81 6.40 -15.79
N ARG A 125 2.54 6.30 -16.16
CA ARG A 125 1.94 4.99 -16.53
C ARG A 125 2.65 4.37 -17.73
N ALA A 126 3.09 5.18 -18.69
CA ALA A 126 3.78 4.71 -19.89
C ALA A 126 5.12 4.04 -19.57
N ASP A 127 5.80 4.47 -18.50
CA ASP A 127 7.09 3.93 -18.08
C ASP A 127 6.99 2.50 -17.48
N VAL A 128 5.77 2.06 -17.15
CA VAL A 128 5.51 0.74 -16.54
C VAL A 128 4.45 -0.06 -17.29
N VAL A 129 4.28 0.22 -18.58
CA VAL A 129 3.45 -0.58 -19.49
C VAL A 129 4.30 -0.98 -20.69
N ASP A 130 4.48 -2.26 -20.87
CA ASP A 130 5.18 -2.85 -22.01
C ASP A 130 4.25 -3.84 -22.72
N GLU A 131 3.99 -3.61 -24.00
CA GLU A 131 3.10 -4.43 -24.84
C GLU A 131 3.86 -5.49 -25.65
N SER A 132 5.18 -5.59 -25.48
CA SER A 132 5.97 -6.63 -26.16
C SER A 132 5.64 -8.03 -25.63
N THR A 133 5.90 -9.02 -26.47
CA THR A 133 5.73 -10.44 -26.11
C THR A 133 6.93 -11.02 -25.36
N LYS A 134 7.91 -10.20 -24.99
CA LYS A 134 9.09 -10.65 -24.25
C LYS A 134 8.68 -11.22 -22.88
N PRO A 135 9.12 -12.42 -22.52
CA PRO A 135 8.76 -13.02 -21.23
C PRO A 135 9.38 -12.30 -20.04
N LEU A 136 10.55 -11.67 -20.22
CA LEU A 136 11.25 -10.85 -19.23
C LEU A 136 11.71 -9.55 -19.86
N LEU A 137 11.73 -8.50 -19.07
CA LEU A 137 12.27 -7.19 -19.41
C LEU A 137 13.60 -6.95 -18.67
N THR A 138 14.19 -5.78 -18.88
CA THR A 138 15.38 -5.39 -18.10
C THR A 138 15.05 -5.42 -16.62
N ALA A 139 15.78 -6.21 -15.85
CA ALA A 139 15.65 -6.32 -14.40
C ALA A 139 15.97 -4.96 -13.74
N ARG A 140 14.96 -4.33 -13.17
CA ARG A 140 15.06 -2.98 -12.58
C ARG A 140 14.72 -2.97 -11.11
N PHE A 141 13.56 -3.52 -10.74
CA PHE A 141 13.01 -3.35 -9.40
C PHE A 141 13.35 -4.52 -8.48
N ALA A 142 13.87 -4.21 -7.29
CA ALA A 142 14.08 -5.21 -6.24
C ALA A 142 12.75 -5.63 -5.57
N GLY A 143 11.78 -4.72 -5.57
CA GLY A 143 10.45 -4.99 -5.04
C GLY A 143 9.39 -4.11 -5.68
N ALA A 144 8.13 -4.48 -5.46
CA ALA A 144 6.98 -3.74 -5.96
C ALA A 144 5.82 -3.77 -4.96
N VAL A 145 5.12 -2.63 -4.84
CA VAL A 145 3.77 -2.56 -4.29
C VAL A 145 2.84 -2.19 -5.43
N ASP A 146 2.01 -3.13 -5.87
CA ASP A 146 1.10 -2.89 -6.97
C ASP A 146 -0.33 -2.69 -6.48
N THR A 147 -0.88 -1.50 -6.79
CA THR A 147 -2.27 -1.13 -6.48
C THR A 147 -3.15 -1.04 -7.73
N VAL A 148 -2.64 -1.44 -8.89
CA VAL A 148 -3.30 -1.24 -10.19
C VAL A 148 -3.76 -2.53 -10.82
N GLY A 149 -2.90 -3.56 -10.86
CA GLY A 149 -3.19 -4.80 -11.57
C GLY A 149 -3.02 -4.74 -13.08
N GLY A 150 -3.56 -5.72 -13.80
CA GLY A 150 -3.63 -5.77 -15.25
C GLY A 150 -2.27 -5.66 -15.95
N LYS A 151 -2.22 -4.94 -17.07
CA LYS A 151 -0.99 -4.75 -17.87
C LYS A 151 0.16 -4.13 -17.07
N THR A 152 -0.14 -3.22 -16.14
CA THR A 152 0.87 -2.60 -15.27
C THR A 152 1.54 -3.64 -14.40
N LEU A 153 0.77 -4.46 -13.69
CA LEU A 153 1.29 -5.55 -12.87
C LEU A 153 2.12 -6.51 -13.71
N GLY A 154 1.62 -6.91 -14.89
CA GLY A 154 2.33 -7.79 -15.81
C GLY A 154 3.70 -7.24 -16.24
N THR A 155 3.79 -5.93 -16.50
CA THR A 155 5.05 -5.27 -16.84
C THR A 155 5.99 -5.19 -15.65
N VAL A 156 5.48 -4.83 -14.48
CA VAL A 156 6.26 -4.77 -13.24
C VAL A 156 6.86 -6.13 -12.91
N LEU A 157 6.07 -7.22 -12.97
CA LEU A 157 6.56 -8.58 -12.70
C LEU A 157 7.69 -8.98 -13.64
N ARG A 158 7.58 -8.65 -14.94
CA ARG A 158 8.62 -8.92 -15.95
C ARG A 158 9.89 -8.07 -15.76
N SER A 159 9.79 -6.97 -14.98
CA SER A 159 10.90 -6.05 -14.70
C SER A 159 11.52 -6.24 -13.32
N LEU A 160 11.07 -7.23 -12.55
CA LEU A 160 11.66 -7.53 -11.25
C LEU A 160 13.07 -8.11 -11.41
N GLN A 161 13.93 -7.79 -10.49
CA GLN A 161 15.23 -8.46 -10.34
C GLN A 161 15.04 -9.92 -9.93
N ARG A 162 16.09 -10.73 -10.06
CA ARG A 162 16.08 -12.09 -9.52
C ARG A 162 15.78 -12.07 -8.03
N ALA A 163 14.84 -12.90 -7.59
CA ALA A 163 14.31 -12.91 -6.22
C ALA A 163 13.56 -11.62 -5.81
N GLY A 164 13.24 -10.74 -6.76
CA GLY A 164 12.40 -9.57 -6.48
C GLY A 164 10.99 -9.99 -6.05
N VAL A 165 10.38 -9.18 -5.19
CA VAL A 165 9.09 -9.48 -4.56
C VAL A 165 8.05 -8.45 -4.97
N CYS A 166 6.85 -8.89 -5.31
CA CYS A 166 5.71 -8.01 -5.57
C CYS A 166 4.58 -8.29 -4.57
N ALA A 167 4.15 -7.25 -3.86
CA ALA A 167 2.92 -7.24 -3.09
C ALA A 167 1.80 -6.61 -3.95
N ALA A 168 0.92 -7.45 -4.51
CA ALA A 168 -0.20 -7.00 -5.33
C ALA A 168 -1.48 -6.92 -4.48
N CYS A 169 -2.11 -5.75 -4.44
CA CYS A 169 -3.30 -5.49 -3.63
C CYS A 169 -4.43 -4.77 -4.37
N GLY A 170 -4.25 -4.40 -5.64
CA GLY A 170 -5.24 -3.67 -6.42
C GLY A 170 -5.57 -4.30 -7.77
N LEU A 171 -6.79 -4.04 -8.25
CA LEU A 171 -7.33 -4.59 -9.50
C LEU A 171 -7.97 -3.51 -10.39
N VAL A 172 -7.62 -2.24 -10.20
CA VAL A 172 -8.23 -1.10 -10.92
C VAL A 172 -7.95 -1.17 -12.43
N GLY A 173 -6.83 -1.76 -12.82
CA GLY A 173 -6.43 -1.95 -14.21
C GLY A 173 -6.92 -3.25 -14.86
N GLY A 174 -7.71 -4.03 -14.14
CA GLY A 174 -8.18 -5.35 -14.53
C GLY A 174 -7.51 -6.48 -13.75
N GLY A 175 -8.10 -7.66 -13.82
CA GLY A 175 -7.58 -8.89 -13.22
C GLY A 175 -6.69 -9.66 -14.22
#